data_ab10dcedd21020284d10fbb844a07bcb
#
_entry.id   ab10dcedd21020284d10fbb844a07bcb
#
_cell.length_a   1.000
_cell.length_b   1.000
_cell.length_c   1.000
_cell.angle_alpha   90.00
_cell.angle_beta   90.00
_cell.angle_gamma   90.00
#
_symmetry.space_group_name_H-M   'P 1'
#
loop_
_entity.id
_entity.type
_entity.pdbx_description
1 polymer ?
#
loop_
_entity_poly.entity_id
_entity_poly.type
_entity_poly.pdbx_seq_one_letter_code
_entity_poly.pdbx_strand_id
1 'polypeptide(L)'
;MGIFGHSADEVITKLIQNDYLNESRFAMQFARGKFRIKKWGTIRIRMELKSRNISNYNIQKALDQIDPIDYEKAFDQWAHQKWEHLAQTTSNTELLKRKWVRYFQYRGWENELIYKTVRTLETTTNKNGR
;
A
#
# COMPACT_ATOMS: atom_id res chain seq x y z
N MET A 1 -35.60 34.81 13.86
CA MET A 1 -34.44 33.93 14.04
C MET A 1 -33.93 33.33 12.73
N GLY A 2 -34.38 33.82 11.64
CA GLY A 2 -33.90 33.35 10.34
C GLY A 2 -32.41 33.52 10.12
N ILE A 3 -31.84 34.57 10.64
CA ILE A 3 -30.41 34.83 10.51
C ILE A 3 -29.60 33.74 11.24
N PHE A 4 -30.06 33.34 12.43
CA PHE A 4 -29.39 32.29 13.19
C PHE A 4 -29.45 30.95 12.49
N GLY A 5 -30.63 30.60 11.97
CA GLY A 5 -30.77 29.32 11.26
C GLY A 5 -29.91 29.30 10.01
N HIS A 6 -29.89 30.38 9.25
CA HIS A 6 -29.11 30.49 8.04
C HIS A 6 -27.60 30.39 8.34
N SER A 7 -27.15 31.13 9.34
CA SER A 7 -25.73 31.07 9.75
C SER A 7 -25.33 29.68 10.26
N ALA A 8 -26.22 29.02 10.98
CA ALA A 8 -25.96 27.66 11.48
C ALA A 8 -25.77 26.68 10.31
N ASP A 9 -26.61 26.76 9.29
CA ASP A 9 -26.51 25.90 8.11
C ASP A 9 -25.18 26.14 7.37
N GLU A 10 -24.77 27.37 7.22
CA GLU A 10 -23.49 27.71 6.60
C GLU A 10 -22.30 27.19 7.38
N VAL A 11 -22.33 27.32 8.72
CA VAL A 11 -21.27 26.83 9.59
C VAL A 11 -21.18 25.32 9.51
N ILE A 12 -22.31 24.61 9.55
CA ILE A 12 -22.34 23.15 9.44
C ILE A 12 -21.76 22.72 8.10
N THR A 13 -22.15 23.37 7.01
CA THR A 13 -21.64 23.06 5.67
C THR A 13 -20.12 23.23 5.62
N LYS A 14 -19.59 24.31 6.18
CA LYS A 14 -18.14 24.54 6.21
C LYS A 14 -17.41 23.51 7.05
N LEU A 15 -17.97 23.11 8.18
CA LEU A 15 -17.39 22.08 9.04
C LEU A 15 -17.33 20.73 8.31
N ILE A 16 -18.39 20.37 7.61
CA ILE A 16 -18.42 19.13 6.83
C ILE A 16 -17.36 19.17 5.73
N GLN A 17 -17.25 20.29 5.02
CA GLN A 17 -16.24 20.45 3.97
C GLN A 17 -14.83 20.37 4.52
N ASN A 18 -14.57 20.99 5.66
CA ASN A 18 -13.25 20.96 6.30
C ASN A 18 -12.89 19.55 6.75
N ASP A 19 -13.83 18.83 7.34
CA ASP A 19 -13.59 17.43 7.75
C ASP A 19 -13.29 16.55 6.55
N TYR A 20 -14.02 16.75 5.45
CA TYR A 20 -13.79 16.01 4.21
C TYR A 20 -12.40 16.30 3.64
N LEU A 21 -12.00 17.58 3.60
CA LEU A 21 -10.68 17.97 3.10
C LEU A 21 -9.57 17.44 4.00
N ASN A 22 -9.76 17.47 5.31
CA ASN A 22 -8.80 16.93 6.26
C ASN A 22 -8.68 15.42 6.13
N GLU A 23 -9.79 14.72 5.93
CA GLU A 23 -9.80 13.28 5.71
C GLU A 23 -9.02 12.94 4.42
N SER A 24 -9.26 13.67 3.35
CA SER A 24 -8.57 13.46 2.08
C SER A 24 -7.07 13.65 2.23
N ARG A 25 -6.67 14.73 2.90
CA ARG A 25 -5.25 15.03 3.14
C ARG A 25 -4.60 13.93 3.98
N PHE A 26 -5.27 13.53 5.06
CA PHE A 26 -4.77 12.45 5.90
C PHE A 26 -4.57 11.16 5.09
N ALA A 27 -5.57 10.78 4.31
CA ALA A 27 -5.51 9.56 3.52
C ALA A 27 -4.34 9.59 2.53
N MET A 28 -4.13 10.74 1.86
CA MET A 28 -3.04 10.88 0.89
C MET A 28 -1.67 10.78 1.56
N GLN A 29 -1.50 11.45 2.69
CA GLN A 29 -0.24 11.42 3.43
C GLN A 29 0.02 10.03 4.01
N PHE A 30 -1.02 9.39 4.53
CA PHE A 30 -0.94 8.03 5.07
C PHE A 30 -0.51 7.05 3.99
N ALA A 31 -1.18 7.06 2.84
CA ALA A 31 -0.88 6.15 1.74
C ALA A 31 0.56 6.34 1.27
N ARG A 32 0.98 7.58 1.06
CA ARG A 32 2.34 7.87 0.60
C ARG A 32 3.39 7.40 1.59
N GLY A 33 3.19 7.69 2.88
CA GLY A 33 4.13 7.31 3.92
C GLY A 33 4.23 5.81 4.10
N LYS A 34 3.11 5.12 4.12
CA LYS A 34 3.11 3.66 4.29
C LYS A 34 3.70 2.94 3.09
N PHE A 35 3.43 3.44 1.89
CA PHE A 35 4.05 2.88 0.70
C PHE A 35 5.57 3.06 0.74
N ARG A 36 6.05 4.28 0.98
CA ARG A 36 7.48 4.57 0.87
C ARG A 36 8.30 4.11 2.06
N ILE A 37 7.77 4.25 3.27
CA ILE A 37 8.52 3.94 4.48
C ILE A 37 8.29 2.51 4.94
N LYS A 38 7.03 2.07 4.98
CA LYS A 38 6.68 0.73 5.44
C LYS A 38 6.68 -0.30 4.32
N LYS A 39 6.76 0.15 3.07
CA LYS A 39 6.75 -0.72 1.89
C LYS A 39 5.47 -1.54 1.79
N TRP A 40 4.35 -0.91 2.14
CA TRP A 40 3.04 -1.55 2.04
C TRP A 40 2.51 -1.47 0.62
N GLY A 41 1.81 -2.53 0.18
CA GLY A 41 1.05 -2.50 -1.05
C GLY A 41 -0.33 -1.89 -0.84
N THR A 42 -1.05 -1.71 -1.93
CA THR A 42 -2.34 -1.01 -1.91
C THR A 42 -3.40 -1.75 -1.10
N ILE A 43 -3.35 -3.09 -1.04
CA ILE A 43 -4.33 -3.88 -0.30
C ILE A 43 -4.27 -3.53 1.19
N ARG A 44 -3.08 -3.47 1.75
CA ARG A 44 -2.93 -3.14 3.17
C ARG A 44 -3.26 -1.68 3.45
N ILE A 45 -2.82 -0.77 2.59
CA ILE A 45 -3.12 0.65 2.75
C ILE A 45 -4.64 0.86 2.75
N ARG A 46 -5.35 0.22 1.83
CA ARG A 46 -6.80 0.29 1.74
C ARG A 46 -7.47 -0.23 3.02
N MET A 47 -7.03 -1.39 3.49
CA MET A 47 -7.57 -1.99 4.72
C MET A 47 -7.38 -1.08 5.93
N GLU A 48 -6.19 -0.53 6.08
CA GLU A 48 -5.86 0.34 7.21
C GLU A 48 -6.63 1.64 7.18
N LEU A 49 -6.82 2.23 5.99
CA LEU A 49 -7.63 3.43 5.86
C LEU A 49 -9.10 3.14 6.13
N LYS A 50 -9.58 2.00 5.68
CA LYS A 50 -10.96 1.57 5.94
C LYS A 50 -11.21 1.37 7.43
N SER A 51 -10.25 0.82 8.15
CA SER A 51 -10.36 0.62 9.59
C SER A 51 -10.44 1.94 10.36
N ARG A 52 -9.99 3.02 9.74
CA ARG A 52 -10.06 4.37 10.31
C ARG A 52 -11.26 5.15 9.83
N ASN A 53 -12.22 4.46 9.24
CA ASN A 53 -13.48 5.04 8.76
C ASN A 53 -13.29 6.09 7.66
N ILE A 54 -12.21 5.97 6.89
CA ILE A 54 -12.00 6.84 5.73
C ILE A 54 -12.96 6.41 4.62
N SER A 55 -13.57 7.37 3.93
CA SER A 55 -14.51 7.08 2.85
C SER A 55 -13.83 6.36 1.69
N ASN A 56 -14.61 5.51 0.99
CA ASN A 56 -14.08 4.81 -0.19
C ASN A 56 -13.54 5.78 -1.24
N TYR A 57 -14.21 6.90 -1.41
CA TYR A 57 -13.76 7.93 -2.35
C TYR A 57 -12.37 8.46 -1.99
N ASN A 58 -12.16 8.81 -0.72
CA ASN A 58 -10.88 9.34 -0.28
C ASN A 58 -9.78 8.28 -0.28
N ILE A 59 -10.13 7.03 0.00
CA ILE A 59 -9.17 5.93 -0.11
C ILE A 59 -8.69 5.78 -1.55
N GLN A 60 -9.63 5.74 -2.49
CA GLN A 60 -9.29 5.57 -3.90
C GLN A 60 -8.46 6.75 -4.41
N LYS A 61 -8.82 7.95 -4.02
CA LYS A 61 -8.08 9.16 -4.38
C LYS A 61 -6.64 9.08 -3.84
N ALA A 62 -6.49 8.60 -2.61
CA ALA A 62 -5.17 8.46 -2.00
C ALA A 62 -4.31 7.42 -2.72
N LEU A 63 -4.91 6.29 -3.11
CA LEU A 63 -4.19 5.25 -3.83
C LEU A 63 -3.86 5.69 -5.26
N ASP A 64 -4.74 6.45 -5.90
CA ASP A 64 -4.54 6.90 -7.28
C ASP A 64 -3.36 7.88 -7.41
N GLN A 65 -2.94 8.53 -6.32
CA GLN A 65 -1.78 9.41 -6.37
C GLN A 65 -0.46 8.65 -6.54
N ILE A 66 -0.46 7.35 -6.26
CA ILE A 66 0.72 6.52 -6.44
C ILE A 66 0.78 6.13 -7.92
N ASP A 67 1.83 6.60 -8.59
CA ASP A 67 2.03 6.30 -10.01
C ASP A 67 2.20 4.79 -10.18
N PRO A 68 1.42 4.14 -11.08
CA PRO A 68 1.55 2.70 -11.30
C PRO A 68 2.95 2.24 -11.69
N ILE A 69 3.66 3.06 -12.46
CA ILE A 69 5.03 2.73 -12.89
C ILE A 69 5.96 2.76 -11.68
N ASP A 70 5.85 3.78 -10.85
CA ASP A 70 6.64 3.89 -9.62
C ASP A 70 6.33 2.75 -8.65
N TYR A 71 5.06 2.38 -8.56
CA TYR A 71 4.59 1.30 -7.71
C TYR A 71 5.24 -0.04 -8.11
N GLU A 72 5.22 -0.36 -9.39
CA GLU A 72 5.83 -1.59 -9.89
C GLU A 72 7.35 -1.59 -9.76
N LYS A 73 7.99 -0.45 -10.06
CA LYS A 73 9.44 -0.33 -9.92
C LYS A 73 9.88 -0.47 -8.47
N ALA A 74 9.15 0.14 -7.55
CA ALA A 74 9.45 0.04 -6.12
C ALA A 74 9.30 -1.41 -5.65
N PHE A 75 8.22 -2.08 -6.06
CA PHE A 75 8.01 -3.48 -5.71
C PHE A 75 9.15 -4.34 -6.24
N ASP A 76 9.52 -4.17 -7.49
CA ASP A 76 10.58 -4.96 -8.10
C ASP A 76 11.90 -4.82 -7.32
N GLN A 77 12.25 -3.60 -6.98
CA GLN A 77 13.45 -3.33 -6.19
C GLN A 77 13.39 -3.98 -4.82
N TRP A 78 12.29 -3.80 -4.08
CA TRP A 78 12.12 -4.38 -2.75
C TRP A 78 12.03 -5.90 -2.80
N ALA A 79 11.43 -6.43 -3.85
CA ALA A 79 11.30 -7.87 -4.07
C ALA A 79 12.68 -8.53 -4.16
N HIS A 80 13.56 -7.96 -4.97
CA HIS A 80 14.91 -8.47 -5.15
C HIS A 80 15.74 -8.33 -3.87
N GLN A 81 15.66 -7.18 -3.22
CA GLN A 81 16.38 -6.95 -1.97
C GLN A 81 15.97 -7.94 -0.89
N LYS A 82 14.68 -8.18 -0.75
CA LYS A 82 14.18 -9.12 0.27
C LYS A 82 14.56 -10.55 -0.04
N TRP A 83 14.51 -10.92 -1.30
CA TRP A 83 14.92 -12.26 -1.73
C TRP A 83 16.39 -12.53 -1.39
N GLU A 84 17.26 -11.61 -1.74
CA GLU A 84 18.68 -11.70 -1.43
C GLU A 84 18.92 -11.77 0.07
N HIS A 85 18.22 -10.94 0.83
CA HIS A 85 18.34 -10.92 2.29
C HIS A 85 17.94 -12.26 2.90
N LEU A 86 16.81 -12.80 2.49
CA LEU A 86 16.33 -14.08 3.00
C LEU A 86 17.21 -15.24 2.55
N ALA A 87 17.78 -15.16 1.35
CA ALA A 87 18.65 -16.20 0.83
C ALA A 87 19.93 -16.36 1.63
N GLN A 88 20.36 -15.32 2.33
CA GLN A 88 21.57 -15.39 3.17
C GLN A 88 21.41 -16.40 4.31
N THR A 89 20.20 -16.60 4.81
CA THR A 89 19.94 -17.47 5.95
C THR A 89 19.01 -18.63 5.62
N THR A 90 18.62 -18.79 4.37
CA THR A 90 17.66 -19.82 3.97
C THR A 90 18.17 -20.50 2.72
N SER A 91 18.78 -21.68 2.86
CA SER A 91 19.34 -22.42 1.73
C SER A 91 18.29 -23.21 0.93
N ASN A 92 17.21 -23.62 1.60
CA ASN A 92 16.13 -24.36 0.94
C ASN A 92 15.28 -23.42 0.10
N THR A 93 15.25 -23.64 -1.22
CA THR A 93 14.55 -22.74 -2.16
C THR A 93 13.05 -22.70 -1.90
N GLU A 94 12.43 -23.83 -1.57
CA GLU A 94 11.00 -23.87 -1.29
C GLU A 94 10.66 -23.06 -0.02
N LEU A 95 11.48 -23.17 1.00
CA LEU A 95 11.29 -22.41 2.23
C LEU A 95 11.53 -20.92 1.98
N LEU A 96 12.55 -20.60 1.21
CA LEU A 96 12.86 -19.22 0.81
C LEU A 96 11.66 -18.60 0.10
N LYS A 97 11.09 -19.30 -0.86
CA LYS A 97 9.92 -18.87 -1.60
C LYS A 97 8.74 -18.60 -0.67
N ARG A 98 8.45 -19.50 0.25
CA ARG A 98 7.34 -19.34 1.18
C ARG A 98 7.52 -18.12 2.09
N LYS A 99 8.72 -17.92 2.61
CA LYS A 99 9.02 -16.77 3.46
C LYS A 99 8.85 -15.47 2.71
N TRP A 100 9.34 -15.41 1.47
CA TRP A 100 9.27 -14.23 0.65
C TRP A 100 7.81 -13.90 0.27
N VAL A 101 7.04 -14.90 -0.16
CA VAL A 101 5.63 -14.72 -0.52
C VAL A 101 4.84 -14.21 0.68
N ARG A 102 5.02 -14.85 1.83
CA ARG A 102 4.33 -14.46 3.06
C ARG A 102 4.66 -13.02 3.47
N TYR A 103 5.92 -12.62 3.31
CA TYR A 103 6.35 -11.27 3.64
C TYR A 103 5.56 -10.23 2.85
N PHE A 104 5.46 -10.41 1.53
CA PHE A 104 4.78 -9.44 0.68
C PHE A 104 3.26 -9.54 0.78
N GLN A 105 2.71 -10.71 1.01
CA GLN A 105 1.27 -10.85 1.29
C GLN A 105 0.89 -10.11 2.57
N TYR A 106 1.69 -10.24 3.60
CA TYR A 106 1.44 -9.54 4.86
C TYR A 106 1.49 -8.03 4.68
N ARG A 107 2.37 -7.55 3.83
CA ARG A 107 2.48 -6.11 3.56
C ARG A 107 1.44 -5.61 2.57
N GLY A 108 0.58 -6.46 2.08
CA GLY A 108 -0.58 -6.06 1.29
C GLY A 108 -0.33 -5.87 -0.18
N TRP A 109 0.62 -6.59 -0.75
CA TRP A 109 0.87 -6.55 -2.18
C TRP A 109 -0.07 -7.51 -2.92
N GLU A 110 -0.38 -7.18 -4.16
CA GLU A 110 -1.29 -7.97 -4.98
C GLU A 110 -0.68 -9.34 -5.27
N ASN A 111 -1.47 -10.40 -5.13
CA ASN A 111 -1.00 -11.76 -5.37
C ASN A 111 -0.48 -11.97 -6.79
N GLU A 112 -1.12 -11.34 -7.76
CA GLU A 112 -0.68 -11.41 -9.15
C GLU A 112 0.76 -10.95 -9.31
N LEU A 113 1.10 -9.82 -8.70
CA LEU A 113 2.44 -9.25 -8.75
C LEU A 113 3.43 -10.12 -7.98
N ILE A 114 3.03 -10.62 -6.81
CA ILE A 114 3.84 -11.50 -5.97
C ILE A 114 4.23 -12.76 -6.73
N TYR A 115 3.26 -13.47 -7.29
CA TYR A 115 3.53 -14.76 -7.92
C TYR A 115 4.24 -14.63 -9.27
N LYS A 116 3.99 -13.56 -9.99
CA LYS A 116 4.74 -13.26 -11.21
C LYS A 116 6.22 -13.06 -10.90
N THR A 117 6.51 -12.29 -9.87
CA THR A 117 7.89 -11.94 -9.51
C THR A 117 8.64 -13.11 -8.86
N VAL A 118 7.98 -13.88 -8.01
CA VAL A 118 8.65 -15.01 -7.36
C VAL A 118 9.08 -16.07 -8.37
N ARG A 119 8.31 -16.25 -9.43
CA ARG A 119 8.70 -17.19 -10.50
C ARG A 119 10.01 -16.76 -11.16
N THR A 120 10.16 -15.47 -11.40
CA THR A 120 11.40 -14.92 -11.97
C THR A 120 12.57 -15.10 -11.01
N LEU A 121 12.36 -14.79 -9.73
CA LEU A 121 13.40 -14.92 -8.71
C LEU A 121 13.85 -16.36 -8.53
N GLU A 122 12.89 -17.27 -8.48
CA GLU A 122 13.14 -18.71 -8.35
C GLU A 122 13.94 -19.24 -9.53
N THR A 123 13.55 -18.88 -10.75
CA THR A 123 14.24 -19.27 -11.96
C THR A 123 15.68 -18.78 -12.00
N THR A 124 15.90 -17.51 -11.63
CA THR A 124 17.22 -16.90 -11.61
C THR A 124 18.12 -17.62 -10.59
N THR A 125 17.58 -17.92 -9.42
CA THR A 125 18.31 -18.63 -8.37
C THR A 125 18.73 -20.02 -8.86
N ASN A 126 17.81 -20.77 -9.48
CA ASN A 126 18.11 -22.11 -10.01
C ASN A 126 19.13 -22.04 -11.14
N LYS A 127 19.05 -21.02 -12.00
CA LYS A 127 19.98 -20.81 -13.10
C LYS A 127 21.39 -20.56 -12.62
N ASN A 128 21.57 -19.94 -11.47
CA ASN A 128 22.87 -19.63 -10.91
C ASN A 128 23.47 -20.79 -10.12
N GLY A 129 23.02 -22.02 -10.36
CA GLY A 129 23.57 -23.21 -9.78
C GLY A 129 23.07 -23.51 -8.37
N ARG A 130 21.93 -23.03 -8.03
CA ARG A 130 21.34 -23.26 -6.70
C ARG A 130 20.30 -24.39 -6.68
#